data_a2411d0716c30e9c9961a483c035550f
#
_entry.id   a2411d0716c30e9c9961a483c035550f
#
_cell.length_a   1.000
_cell.length_b   1.000
_cell.length_c   1.000
_cell.angle_alpha   90.00
_cell.angle_beta   90.00
_cell.angle_gamma   90.00
#
_symmetry.space_group_name_H-M   'P 1'
#
loop_
_entity.id
_entity.type
_entity.pdbx_description
1 polymer ?
#
loop_
_entity_poly.entity_id
_entity_poly.type
_entity_poly.pdbx_seq_one_letter_code
_entity_poly.pdbx_strand_id
1 'polypeptide(L)'
;MKIAIVSCFYPYRGGIAQFNANLYAVLSNEHNVKAFNFTRQYPSLLFPGKTQYVTDKDTALAIESERVLDSANPFSYYSTAKKVLAYKPDVIILRYWHTYFAPSMGYIARYATKRGYKVITIADNIVPHETHWFDTLFTKWFLKQNTALVTLSEAVRDDLVRLHSAAKHMMKRHPLYNHFG
;
A
#
# COMPACT_ATOMS: atom_id res chain seq x y z
N MET A 1 7.96 4.41 18.18
CA MET A 1 7.65 5.31 17.05
C MET A 1 6.15 5.27 16.76
N LYS A 2 5.61 6.32 16.13
CA LYS A 2 4.26 6.31 15.56
C LYS A 2 4.34 5.91 14.09
N ILE A 3 3.62 4.87 13.70
CA ILE A 3 3.62 4.35 12.32
C ILE A 3 2.19 4.41 11.77
N ALA A 4 2.01 5.01 10.62
CA ALA A 4 0.76 4.95 9.88
C ALA A 4 0.90 3.96 8.73
N ILE A 5 0.00 2.98 8.62
CA ILE A 5 -0.05 2.06 7.49
C ILE A 5 -1.28 2.39 6.66
N VAL A 6 -1.10 2.75 5.39
CA VAL A 6 -2.20 3.02 4.46
C VAL A 6 -2.23 1.91 3.43
N SER A 7 -3.19 1.02 3.54
CA SER A 7 -3.35 -0.13 2.65
C SER A 7 -4.72 -0.78 2.80
N CYS A 8 -4.92 -1.97 2.21
CA CYS A 8 -6.11 -2.77 2.46
C CYS A 8 -5.94 -3.66 3.71
N PHE A 9 -6.99 -3.69 4.53
CA PHE A 9 -7.14 -4.54 5.70
C PHE A 9 -8.54 -5.15 5.69
N TYR A 10 -8.87 -5.95 6.69
CA TYR A 10 -10.24 -6.38 6.90
C TYR A 10 -11.24 -5.21 6.73
N PRO A 11 -12.36 -5.36 6.02
CA PRO A 11 -12.96 -6.60 5.52
C PRO A 11 -12.52 -7.00 4.09
N TYR A 12 -11.46 -6.43 3.54
CA TYR A 12 -10.94 -6.88 2.24
C TYR A 12 -10.22 -8.21 2.38
N ARG A 13 -10.40 -9.07 1.37
CA ARG A 13 -9.76 -10.40 1.31
C ARG A 13 -8.47 -10.38 0.51
N GLY A 14 -7.69 -11.44 0.66
CA GLY A 14 -6.51 -11.72 -0.16
C GLY A 14 -5.19 -11.53 0.56
N GLY A 15 -4.12 -12.01 -0.09
CA GLY A 15 -2.79 -12.08 0.51
C GLY A 15 -2.22 -10.74 0.96
N ILE A 16 -2.58 -9.64 0.28
CA ILE A 16 -2.12 -8.30 0.66
C ILE A 16 -2.75 -7.86 1.98
N ALA A 17 -4.06 -8.06 2.16
CA ALA A 17 -4.73 -7.71 3.40
C ALA A 17 -4.19 -8.54 4.58
N GLN A 18 -3.94 -9.82 4.37
CA GLN A 18 -3.37 -10.71 5.37
C GLN A 18 -1.92 -10.34 5.72
N PHE A 19 -1.08 -10.04 4.72
CA PHE A 19 0.27 -9.53 4.98
C PHE A 19 0.23 -8.26 5.82
N ASN A 20 -0.62 -7.31 5.46
CA ASN A 20 -0.73 -6.04 6.18
C ASN A 20 -1.19 -6.23 7.62
N ALA A 21 -2.11 -7.17 7.85
CA ALA A 21 -2.57 -7.51 9.19
C ALA A 21 -1.43 -8.11 10.05
N ASN A 22 -0.62 -9.01 9.48
CA ASN A 22 0.54 -9.56 10.15
C ASN A 22 1.62 -8.49 10.39
N LEU A 23 1.89 -7.63 9.40
CA LEU A 23 2.82 -6.51 9.55
C LEU A 23 2.36 -5.56 10.67
N TYR A 24 1.07 -5.23 10.70
CA TYR A 24 0.48 -4.42 11.76
C TYR A 24 0.69 -5.07 13.13
N ALA A 25 0.36 -6.35 13.27
CA ALA A 25 0.50 -7.08 14.52
C ALA A 25 1.95 -7.09 15.04
N VAL A 26 2.92 -7.39 14.16
CA VAL A 26 4.34 -7.42 14.52
C VAL A 26 4.83 -6.02 14.92
N LEU A 27 4.52 -4.99 14.15
CA LEU A 27 4.95 -3.62 14.46
C LEU A 27 4.29 -3.07 15.73
N SER A 28 3.08 -3.49 16.04
CA SER A 28 2.34 -3.04 17.22
C SER A 28 2.93 -3.55 18.54
N ASN A 29 3.79 -4.57 18.51
CA ASN A 29 4.49 -5.06 19.70
C ASN A 29 5.47 -4.01 20.28
N GLU A 30 6.05 -3.17 19.42
CA GLU A 30 7.09 -2.22 19.82
C GLU A 30 6.76 -0.77 19.46
N HIS A 31 5.72 -0.56 18.65
CA HIS A 31 5.40 0.76 18.07
C HIS A 31 3.91 1.09 18.23
N ASN A 32 3.60 2.37 18.21
CA ASN A 32 2.22 2.83 18.13
C ASN A 32 1.81 2.85 16.64
N VAL A 33 1.01 1.89 16.22
CA VAL A 33 0.63 1.69 14.82
C VAL A 33 -0.83 2.05 14.61
N LYS A 34 -1.13 2.80 13.56
CA LYS A 34 -2.49 3.06 13.10
C LYS A 34 -2.67 2.62 11.66
N ALA A 35 -3.71 1.82 11.43
CA ALA A 35 -4.09 1.36 10.10
C ALA A 35 -5.15 2.27 9.48
N PHE A 36 -4.91 2.70 8.24
CA PHE A 36 -5.85 3.43 7.38
C PHE A 36 -6.20 2.56 6.19
N ASN A 37 -7.49 2.37 5.99
CA ASN A 37 -8.03 1.40 5.04
C ASN A 37 -8.87 2.07 3.96
N PHE A 38 -9.20 1.32 2.94
CA PHE A 38 -10.11 1.76 1.90
C PHE A 38 -11.56 1.78 2.39
N THR A 39 -12.31 2.80 2.00
CA THR A 39 -13.77 2.77 1.95
C THR A 39 -14.23 2.03 0.69
N ARG A 40 -13.49 2.24 -0.43
CA ARG A 40 -13.65 1.53 -1.69
C ARG A 40 -12.27 1.26 -2.29
N GLN A 41 -11.89 -0.02 -2.41
CA GLN A 41 -10.60 -0.44 -2.99
C GLN A 41 -10.66 -0.41 -4.52
N TYR A 42 -11.64 -1.08 -5.11
CA TYR A 42 -11.93 -1.04 -6.54
C TYR A 42 -13.39 -0.69 -6.78
N PRO A 43 -13.71 0.05 -7.85
CA PRO A 43 -15.07 0.04 -8.40
C PRO A 43 -15.47 -1.39 -8.75
N SER A 44 -16.74 -1.75 -8.53
CA SER A 44 -17.25 -3.11 -8.78
C SER A 44 -16.98 -3.59 -10.21
N LEU A 45 -17.05 -2.68 -11.17
CA LEU A 45 -16.82 -2.96 -12.59
C LEU A 45 -15.36 -3.35 -12.92
N LEU A 46 -14.39 -2.86 -12.13
CA LEU A 46 -12.95 -3.08 -12.35
C LEU A 46 -12.39 -4.23 -11.52
N PHE A 47 -13.20 -4.83 -10.66
CA PHE A 47 -12.74 -5.94 -9.84
C PHE A 47 -12.91 -7.28 -10.60
N PRO A 48 -11.83 -8.04 -10.84
CA PRO A 48 -11.88 -9.24 -11.68
C PRO A 48 -12.52 -10.46 -10.99
N GLY A 49 -12.88 -10.36 -9.71
CA GLY A 49 -13.43 -11.45 -8.89
C GLY A 49 -14.90 -11.27 -8.54
N LYS A 50 -15.50 -12.30 -7.89
CA LYS A 50 -16.89 -12.25 -7.44
C LYS A 50 -17.11 -11.28 -6.27
N THR A 51 -16.15 -11.20 -5.36
CA THR A 51 -16.16 -10.28 -4.20
C THR A 51 -14.75 -9.92 -3.78
N GLN A 52 -14.55 -8.68 -3.37
CA GLN A 52 -13.31 -8.20 -2.77
C GLN A 52 -13.32 -8.28 -1.22
N TYR A 53 -14.39 -8.77 -0.64
CA TYR A 53 -14.56 -8.87 0.80
C TYR A 53 -14.40 -10.32 1.28
N VAL A 54 -13.99 -10.46 2.54
CA VAL A 54 -13.94 -11.75 3.22
C VAL A 54 -15.31 -12.39 3.27
N THR A 55 -15.34 -13.71 3.18
CA THR A 55 -16.52 -14.56 3.31
C THR A 55 -16.34 -15.46 4.53
N ASP A 56 -17.38 -16.17 4.95
CA ASP A 56 -17.34 -17.11 6.09
C ASP A 56 -16.31 -18.24 5.93
N LYS A 57 -15.79 -18.41 4.71
CA LYS A 57 -14.77 -19.42 4.37
C LYS A 57 -13.34 -18.89 4.46
N ASP A 58 -13.16 -17.59 4.64
CA ASP A 58 -11.84 -16.95 4.66
C ASP A 58 -11.36 -16.79 6.12
N THR A 59 -10.17 -17.27 6.41
CA THR A 59 -9.47 -16.96 7.65
C THR A 59 -8.78 -15.60 7.49
N ALA A 60 -9.39 -14.55 8.00
CA ALA A 60 -8.82 -13.19 7.92
C ALA A 60 -8.62 -12.62 9.32
N LEU A 61 -7.43 -12.10 9.58
CA LEU A 61 -7.14 -11.38 10.81
C LEU A 61 -7.83 -10.01 10.76
N ALA A 62 -8.83 -9.81 11.61
CA ALA A 62 -9.53 -8.53 11.73
C ALA A 62 -8.64 -7.53 12.49
N ILE A 63 -8.14 -6.53 11.80
CA ILE A 63 -7.38 -5.42 12.37
C ILE A 63 -8.30 -4.19 12.40
N GLU A 64 -8.33 -3.52 13.54
CA GLU A 64 -8.99 -2.22 13.63
C GLU A 64 -8.32 -1.23 12.69
N SER A 65 -9.09 -0.71 11.74
CA SER A 65 -8.59 0.21 10.73
C SER A 65 -9.58 1.32 10.42
N GLU A 66 -9.09 2.54 10.26
CA GLU A 66 -9.92 3.68 9.88
C GLU A 66 -10.16 3.67 8.37
N ARG A 67 -11.39 3.41 7.94
CA ARG A 67 -11.76 3.39 6.51
C ARG A 67 -11.94 4.81 5.98
N VAL A 68 -11.01 5.25 5.12
CA VAL A 68 -10.95 6.66 4.67
C VAL A 68 -10.67 6.84 3.19
N LEU A 69 -9.99 5.88 2.53
CA LEU A 69 -9.54 6.02 1.16
C LEU A 69 -10.53 5.42 0.16
N ASP A 70 -11.09 6.24 -0.69
CA ASP A 70 -11.81 5.81 -1.89
C ASP A 70 -10.86 5.95 -3.09
N SER A 71 -10.43 4.82 -3.66
CA SER A 71 -9.46 4.80 -4.76
C SER A 71 -9.95 5.46 -6.05
N ALA A 72 -11.26 5.58 -6.22
CA ALA A 72 -11.88 6.18 -7.40
C ALA A 72 -12.29 7.66 -7.21
N ASN A 73 -12.09 8.21 -5.98
CA ASN A 73 -12.48 9.59 -5.67
C ASN A 73 -11.25 10.44 -5.32
N PRO A 74 -10.77 11.34 -6.19
CA PRO A 74 -9.61 12.19 -5.92
C PRO A 74 -9.76 13.10 -4.69
N PHE A 75 -10.96 13.51 -4.31
CA PHE A 75 -11.18 14.29 -3.10
C PHE A 75 -10.86 13.49 -1.84
N SER A 76 -11.07 12.16 -1.88
CA SER A 76 -10.70 11.28 -0.77
C SER A 76 -9.19 11.17 -0.58
N TYR A 77 -8.39 11.36 -1.62
CA TYR A 77 -6.92 11.32 -1.51
C TYR A 77 -6.41 12.44 -0.58
N TYR A 78 -6.94 13.64 -0.78
CA TYR A 78 -6.61 14.78 0.05
C TYR A 78 -7.10 14.60 1.50
N SER A 79 -8.35 14.21 1.70
CA SER A 79 -8.90 14.00 3.04
C SER A 79 -8.18 12.88 3.78
N THR A 80 -7.84 11.78 3.09
CA THR A 80 -7.02 10.69 3.65
C THR A 80 -5.63 11.18 4.04
N ALA A 81 -4.94 11.90 3.18
CA ALA A 81 -3.62 12.44 3.47
C ALA A 81 -3.65 13.34 4.72
N LYS A 82 -4.67 14.22 4.85
CA LYS A 82 -4.85 15.04 6.07
C LYS A 82 -5.07 14.20 7.33
N LYS A 83 -5.90 13.17 7.26
CA LYS A 83 -6.16 12.27 8.41
C LYS A 83 -4.91 11.52 8.82
N VAL A 84 -4.16 10.98 7.84
CA VAL A 84 -2.88 10.30 8.10
C VAL A 84 -1.91 11.25 8.80
N LEU A 85 -1.75 12.48 8.33
CA LEU A 85 -0.83 13.45 8.92
C LEU A 85 -1.32 13.99 10.28
N ALA A 86 -2.64 14.03 10.53
CA ALA A 86 -3.20 14.40 11.83
C ALA A 86 -2.80 13.41 12.94
N TYR A 87 -2.51 12.16 12.62
CA TYR A 87 -1.95 11.18 13.54
C TYR A 87 -0.50 11.51 13.92
N LYS A 88 0.19 12.41 13.18
CA LYS A 88 1.61 12.80 13.36
C LYS A 88 2.55 11.58 13.38
N PRO A 89 2.56 10.76 12.32
CA PRO A 89 3.41 9.57 12.27
C PRO A 89 4.88 9.96 12.08
N ASP A 90 5.79 9.17 12.64
CA ASP A 90 7.23 9.26 12.35
C ASP A 90 7.53 8.65 10.96
N VAL A 91 6.76 7.63 10.58
CA VAL A 91 6.85 6.93 9.29
C VAL A 91 5.47 6.57 8.78
N ILE A 92 5.27 6.74 7.49
CA ILE A 92 4.08 6.29 6.76
C ILE A 92 4.50 5.11 5.89
N ILE A 93 3.80 3.98 6.03
CA ILE A 93 3.99 2.79 5.20
C ILE A 93 2.82 2.72 4.23
N LEU A 94 3.14 2.67 2.93
CA LEU A 94 2.18 2.41 1.86
C LEU A 94 2.41 1.02 1.29
N ARG A 95 1.37 0.42 0.72
CA ARG A 95 1.48 -0.80 -0.07
C ARG A 95 1.11 -0.54 -1.52
N TYR A 96 1.90 -1.05 -2.45
CA TYR A 96 1.69 -0.87 -3.88
C TYR A 96 1.78 -2.21 -4.61
N TRP A 97 0.71 -2.55 -5.33
CA TRP A 97 0.61 -3.84 -6.03
C TRP A 97 0.01 -3.74 -7.43
N HIS A 98 -0.53 -2.57 -7.79
CA HIS A 98 -1.13 -2.35 -9.10
C HIS A 98 -1.14 -0.88 -9.47
N THR A 99 -0.90 -0.56 -10.74
CA THR A 99 -0.83 0.82 -11.27
C THR A 99 -2.10 1.63 -11.01
N TYR A 100 -3.25 0.97 -10.96
CA TYR A 100 -4.52 1.60 -10.61
C TYR A 100 -4.45 2.43 -9.31
N PHE A 101 -3.61 2.04 -8.35
CA PHE A 101 -3.43 2.76 -7.09
C PHE A 101 -2.39 3.87 -7.14
N ALA A 102 -1.66 4.01 -8.25
CA ALA A 102 -0.63 5.04 -8.37
C ALA A 102 -1.17 6.47 -8.12
N PRO A 103 -2.33 6.88 -8.66
CA PRO A 103 -2.86 8.21 -8.39
C PRO A 103 -3.17 8.46 -6.91
N SER A 104 -3.86 7.53 -6.25
CA SER A 104 -4.27 7.68 -4.86
C SER A 104 -3.10 7.60 -3.88
N MET A 105 -2.29 6.55 -3.99
CA MET A 105 -1.12 6.36 -3.12
C MET A 105 -0.03 7.39 -3.40
N GLY A 106 0.19 7.74 -4.66
CA GLY A 106 1.15 8.76 -5.05
C GLY A 106 0.77 10.16 -4.57
N TYR A 107 -0.52 10.49 -4.57
CA TYR A 107 -1.00 11.74 -3.98
C TYR A 107 -0.70 11.80 -2.48
N ILE A 108 -1.04 10.74 -1.74
CA ILE A 108 -0.79 10.65 -0.29
C ILE A 108 0.71 10.75 -0.01
N ALA A 109 1.54 9.99 -0.74
CA ALA A 109 2.99 10.04 -0.61
C ALA A 109 3.54 11.45 -0.85
N ARG A 110 3.16 12.08 -1.97
CA ARG A 110 3.57 13.45 -2.32
C ARG A 110 3.13 14.47 -1.28
N TYR A 111 1.90 14.37 -0.80
CA TYR A 111 1.36 15.29 0.21
C TYR A 111 2.15 15.21 1.52
N ALA A 112 2.54 13.99 1.92
CA ALA A 112 3.31 13.72 3.12
C ALA A 112 4.78 14.13 2.97
N THR A 113 5.47 13.70 1.90
CA THR A 113 6.91 13.99 1.68
C THR A 113 7.17 15.48 1.51
N LYS A 114 6.28 16.23 0.85
CA LYS A 114 6.38 17.70 0.78
C LYS A 114 6.27 18.41 2.13
N ARG A 115 5.81 17.71 3.17
CA ARG A 115 5.68 18.21 4.55
C ARG A 115 6.73 17.61 5.49
N GLY A 116 7.76 16.97 4.93
CA GLY A 116 8.88 16.41 5.68
C GLY A 116 8.64 15.03 6.30
N TYR A 117 7.49 14.40 6.04
CA TYR A 117 7.22 13.05 6.54
C TYR A 117 7.95 12.00 5.71
N LYS A 118 8.40 10.93 6.38
CA LYS A 118 9.03 9.78 5.73
C LYS A 118 7.95 8.84 5.22
N VAL A 119 8.00 8.52 3.92
CA VAL A 119 7.09 7.57 3.28
C VAL A 119 7.91 6.41 2.73
N ILE A 120 7.60 5.20 3.21
CA ILE A 120 8.18 3.95 2.75
C ILE A 120 7.06 3.16 2.05
N THR A 121 7.30 2.75 0.82
CA THR A 121 6.36 1.88 0.10
C THR A 121 6.90 0.47 -0.01
N ILE A 122 6.07 -0.51 0.39
CA ILE A 122 6.29 -1.92 0.11
C ILE A 122 5.62 -2.22 -1.23
N ALA A 123 6.42 -2.61 -2.22
CA ALA A 123 5.97 -2.92 -3.57
C ALA A 123 5.92 -4.43 -3.79
N ASP A 124 4.72 -4.95 -4.07
CA ASP A 124 4.49 -6.35 -4.44
C ASP A 124 4.70 -6.56 -5.93
N ASN A 125 4.29 -5.58 -6.73
CA ASN A 125 4.43 -5.57 -8.18
C ASN A 125 4.57 -4.12 -8.65
N ILE A 126 5.48 -3.87 -9.58
CA ILE A 126 5.74 -2.53 -10.13
C ILE A 126 5.25 -2.41 -11.56
N VAL A 127 5.45 -3.45 -12.34
CA VAL A 127 5.02 -3.51 -13.75
C VAL A 127 3.87 -4.50 -13.86
N PRO A 128 2.67 -4.07 -14.30
CA PRO A 128 1.58 -5.01 -14.61
C PRO A 128 2.01 -6.01 -15.69
N HIS A 129 1.46 -7.23 -15.65
CA HIS A 129 1.70 -8.23 -16.71
C HIS A 129 1.19 -7.77 -18.08
N GLU A 130 0.09 -7.06 -18.10
CA GLU A 130 -0.44 -6.37 -19.27
C GLU A 130 -0.20 -4.87 -19.11
N THR A 131 0.70 -4.30 -19.90
CA THR A 131 1.11 -2.89 -19.75
C THR A 131 0.44 -2.01 -20.79
N HIS A 132 -0.22 -0.96 -20.32
CA HIS A 132 -0.62 0.17 -21.16
C HIS A 132 0.43 1.29 -21.03
N TRP A 133 0.53 2.17 -22.03
CA TRP A 133 1.51 3.27 -22.02
C TRP A 133 1.38 4.20 -20.78
N PHE A 134 0.16 4.41 -20.29
CA PHE A 134 -0.11 5.21 -19.11
C PHE A 134 0.31 4.54 -17.80
N ASP A 135 0.37 3.20 -17.75
CA ASP A 135 0.79 2.46 -16.55
C ASP A 135 2.22 2.80 -16.18
N THR A 136 3.11 2.84 -17.15
CA THR A 136 4.51 3.22 -16.94
C THR A 136 4.63 4.67 -16.45
N LEU A 137 3.82 5.58 -16.98
CA LEU A 137 3.83 6.99 -16.59
C LEU A 137 3.37 7.16 -15.13
N PHE A 138 2.23 6.57 -14.78
CA PHE A 138 1.68 6.65 -13.42
C PHE A 138 2.59 5.96 -12.40
N THR A 139 3.12 4.79 -12.74
CA THR A 139 4.07 4.09 -11.87
C THR A 139 5.33 4.90 -11.64
N LYS A 140 5.97 5.42 -12.70
CA LYS A 140 7.16 6.30 -12.57
C LYS A 140 6.87 7.54 -11.72
N TRP A 141 5.70 8.14 -11.91
CA TRP A 141 5.30 9.28 -11.10
C TRP A 141 5.15 8.90 -9.63
N PHE A 142 4.47 7.79 -9.33
CA PHE A 142 4.28 7.27 -7.97
C PHE A 142 5.61 6.97 -7.27
N LEU A 143 6.49 6.23 -7.95
CA LEU A 143 7.78 5.83 -7.38
C LEU A 143 8.61 7.02 -6.89
N LYS A 144 8.58 8.14 -7.62
CA LYS A 144 9.28 9.38 -7.29
C LYS A 144 8.73 10.11 -6.04
N GLN A 145 7.54 9.75 -5.55
CA GLN A 145 6.94 10.42 -4.40
C GLN A 145 7.38 9.81 -3.06
N ASN A 146 8.13 8.72 -3.08
CA ASN A 146 8.49 7.95 -1.88
C ASN A 146 9.87 8.33 -1.34
N THR A 147 10.06 8.26 -0.03
CA THR A 147 11.37 8.44 0.60
C THR A 147 12.25 7.21 0.38
N ALA A 148 11.66 6.03 0.45
CA ALA A 148 12.30 4.75 0.17
C ALA A 148 11.27 3.71 -0.26
N LEU A 149 11.76 2.64 -0.89
CA LEU A 149 10.93 1.51 -1.33
C LEU A 149 11.48 0.19 -0.80
N VAL A 150 10.59 -0.73 -0.52
CA VAL A 150 10.91 -2.12 -0.18
C VAL A 150 10.30 -3.00 -1.25
N THR A 151 11.12 -3.84 -1.89
CA THR A 151 10.68 -4.83 -2.87
C THR A 151 10.74 -6.23 -2.25
N LEU A 152 9.82 -7.10 -2.64
CA LEU A 152 9.67 -8.43 -2.03
C LEU A 152 10.29 -9.55 -2.87
N SER A 153 10.77 -9.22 -4.07
CA SER A 153 11.49 -10.16 -4.95
C SER A 153 12.53 -9.43 -5.79
N GLU A 154 13.44 -10.21 -6.37
CA GLU A 154 14.48 -9.68 -7.29
C GLU A 154 13.85 -9.10 -8.56
N ALA A 155 12.85 -9.76 -9.13
CA ALA A 155 12.16 -9.28 -10.31
C ALA A 155 11.52 -7.89 -10.08
N VAL A 156 10.86 -7.69 -8.93
CA VAL A 156 10.25 -6.39 -8.57
C VAL A 156 11.34 -5.33 -8.32
N ARG A 157 12.48 -5.72 -7.74
CA ARG A 157 13.63 -4.81 -7.59
C ARG A 157 14.17 -4.36 -8.96
N ASP A 158 14.33 -5.30 -9.90
CA ASP A 158 14.87 -5.01 -11.22
C ASP A 158 13.93 -4.09 -12.02
N ASP A 159 12.63 -4.30 -11.91
CA ASP A 159 11.62 -3.39 -12.46
C ASP A 159 11.70 -2.00 -11.82
N LEU A 160 11.89 -1.92 -10.49
CA LEU A 160 12.08 -0.66 -9.79
C LEU A 160 13.29 0.10 -10.33
N VAL A 161 14.44 -0.56 -10.39
CA VAL A 161 15.71 0.06 -10.86
C VAL A 161 15.58 0.52 -12.32
N ARG A 162 14.91 -0.26 -13.16
CA ARG A 162 14.64 0.10 -14.57
C ARG A 162 13.79 1.37 -14.67
N LEU A 163 12.77 1.53 -13.82
CA LEU A 163 11.85 2.67 -13.89
C LEU A 163 12.31 3.89 -13.09
N HIS A 164 13.10 3.67 -12.02
CA HIS A 164 13.59 4.70 -11.12
C HIS A 164 14.93 4.30 -10.48
N SER A 165 16.01 4.37 -11.26
CA SER A 165 17.36 3.94 -10.84
C SER A 165 17.91 4.67 -9.60
N ALA A 166 17.49 5.92 -9.36
CA ALA A 166 17.92 6.73 -8.20
C ALA A 166 17.08 6.44 -6.93
N ALA A 167 16.13 5.49 -6.96
CA ALA A 167 15.31 5.19 -5.80
C ALA A 167 16.13 4.59 -4.66
N LYS A 168 16.00 5.15 -3.46
CA LYS A 168 16.46 4.46 -2.25
C LYS A 168 15.60 3.23 -2.03
N HIS A 169 16.19 2.06 -2.08
CA HIS A 169 15.41 0.83 -1.95
C HIS A 169 16.16 -0.26 -1.18
N MET A 170 15.39 -1.21 -0.67
CA MET A 170 15.86 -2.43 -0.05
C MET A 170 15.03 -3.61 -0.57
N MET A 171 15.67 -4.72 -0.88
CA MET A 171 15.00 -5.96 -1.19
C MET A 171 14.92 -6.83 0.08
N LYS A 172 13.71 -7.27 0.42
CA LYS A 172 13.46 -8.25 1.47
C LYS A 172 12.58 -9.35 0.88
N ARG A 173 13.00 -10.58 0.96
CA ARG A 173 12.16 -11.69 0.47
C ARG A 173 10.85 -11.72 1.23
N HIS A 174 9.79 -12.09 0.53
CA HIS A 174 8.48 -12.29 1.12
C HIS A 174 8.59 -13.27 2.30
N PRO A 175 8.09 -12.94 3.49
CA PRO A 175 8.13 -13.86 4.60
C PRO A 175 7.33 -15.12 4.26
N LEU A 176 7.85 -16.27 4.66
CA LEU A 176 7.10 -17.52 4.61
C LEU A 176 5.96 -17.42 5.63
N TYR A 177 4.73 -17.58 5.16
CA TYR A 177 3.58 -17.66 6.06
C TYR A 177 3.46 -19.10 6.56
N ASN A 178 3.62 -19.29 7.86
CA ASN A 178 3.42 -20.61 8.50
C ASN A 178 1.93 -21.02 8.60
N HIS A 179 1.03 -20.29 7.91
CA HIS A 179 -0.42 -20.47 8.02
C HIS A 179 -1.06 -21.06 6.75
N PHE A 180 -0.29 -21.41 5.74
CA PHE A 180 -0.74 -22.19 4.60
C PHE A 180 -0.28 -23.65 4.79
N GLY A 181 -0.93 -24.32 5.71
CA GLY A 181 -0.89 -25.75 5.90
C GLY A 181 -2.28 -26.31 5.78
#